data_24263c37ec6fc14d862613abdb4dde79
#
_entry.id   24263c37ec6fc14d862613abdb4dde79
#
_cell.length_a   1.000
_cell.length_b   1.000
_cell.length_c   1.000
_cell.angle_alpha   90.00
_cell.angle_beta   90.00
_cell.angle_gamma   90.00
#
_symmetry.space_group_name_H-M   'P 1'
#
loop_
_entity.id
_entity.type
_entity.pdbx_description
1 polymer ?
#
loop_
_entity_poly.entity_id
_entity_poly.type
_entity_poly.pdbx_seq_one_letter_code
_entity_poly.pdbx_strand_id
1 'polypeptide(L)'
;MFKSRSRAAALLFAASALVSAQGVGAQVMPPGGGSAPVFRTPGGAQQPAPVAAPAAPQPQGGTQLVRSEGHEWAPLLEQKIDYKDWTFKSLKDGTPTNLRELAKGKKLVLVVYFAPWCQNWKYEAPTVLRLYEKYKAHGFEVVAVSEYASADDSRKYFEGQGGAPFPVVVESEAGADKEKTTHYAYRKAAGDPRNWGSPFNVFLEPAKLSASGELLTEKAWVVGGELIEKDVERFVRERLGLAEQGAVEQCKDEPQKAQAAKQ
;
A
#
# COMPACT_ATOMS: atom_id res chain seq x y z
N MET A 1 -31.21 50.05 -15.15
CA MET A 1 -30.98 49.97 -16.60
C MET A 1 -29.48 50.03 -16.87
N PHE A 2 -28.85 48.86 -17.06
CA PHE A 2 -27.52 48.76 -17.68
C PHE A 2 -27.44 47.42 -18.40
N LYS A 3 -27.35 47.49 -19.73
CA LYS A 3 -27.19 46.34 -20.63
C LYS A 3 -25.72 45.97 -20.71
N SER A 4 -25.39 44.73 -20.39
CA SER A 4 -24.07 44.14 -20.63
C SER A 4 -24.10 43.27 -21.88
N ARG A 5 -23.17 43.54 -22.79
CA ARG A 5 -23.02 42.88 -24.09
C ARG A 5 -22.12 41.64 -23.99
N SER A 6 -22.64 40.53 -24.45
CA SER A 6 -21.89 39.33 -24.73
C SER A 6 -20.88 39.56 -25.86
N ARG A 7 -19.65 39.04 -25.68
CA ARG A 7 -18.72 38.78 -26.80
C ARG A 7 -18.36 37.29 -26.81
N ALA A 8 -18.84 36.60 -27.80
CA ALA A 8 -18.41 35.29 -28.17
C ALA A 8 -17.10 35.40 -28.96
N ALA A 9 -16.09 34.64 -28.58
CA ALA A 9 -14.89 34.43 -29.37
C ALA A 9 -14.85 32.98 -29.80
N ALA A 10 -15.02 32.75 -31.10
CA ALA A 10 -14.84 31.46 -31.75
C ALA A 10 -13.34 31.28 -32.06
N LEU A 11 -12.75 30.19 -31.67
CA LEU A 11 -11.41 29.74 -32.07
C LEU A 11 -11.55 28.45 -32.90
N LEU A 12 -11.27 28.57 -34.19
CA LEU A 12 -11.06 27.46 -35.12
C LEU A 12 -9.74 26.75 -34.82
N PHE A 13 -9.76 25.45 -34.64
CA PHE A 13 -8.56 24.61 -34.70
C PHE A 13 -8.54 23.79 -35.96
N ALA A 14 -7.48 24.02 -36.74
CA ALA A 14 -7.17 23.28 -37.95
C ALA A 14 -6.61 21.90 -37.60
N ALA A 15 -7.15 20.89 -38.28
CA ALA A 15 -6.64 19.53 -38.27
C ALA A 15 -5.42 19.41 -39.19
N SER A 16 -4.30 18.90 -38.68
CA SER A 16 -3.17 18.44 -39.49
C SER A 16 -3.03 16.94 -39.33
N ALA A 17 -3.37 16.22 -40.40
CA ALA A 17 -3.12 14.81 -40.56
C ALA A 17 -1.67 14.60 -41.00
N LEU A 18 -0.91 13.77 -40.29
CA LEU A 18 0.37 13.23 -40.77
C LEU A 18 0.24 11.71 -40.87
N VAL A 19 0.25 11.27 -42.11
CA VAL A 19 0.38 9.87 -42.52
C VAL A 19 1.87 9.51 -42.42
N SER A 20 2.22 8.44 -41.74
CA SER A 20 3.55 7.83 -41.84
C SER A 20 3.46 6.34 -42.12
N ALA A 21 4.23 5.96 -43.09
CA ALA A 21 4.23 4.72 -43.83
C ALA A 21 4.73 3.50 -43.01
N GLN A 22 4.18 2.36 -43.42
CA GLN A 22 4.54 1.01 -43.01
C GLN A 22 5.93 0.62 -43.53
N GLY A 23 6.78 0.08 -42.64
CA GLY A 23 7.98 -0.66 -42.98
C GLY A 23 7.79 -2.14 -42.65
N VAL A 24 7.54 -2.95 -43.66
CA VAL A 24 7.52 -4.42 -43.57
C VAL A 24 8.97 -4.92 -43.68
N GLY A 25 9.54 -5.39 -42.58
CA GLY A 25 10.82 -6.09 -42.56
C GLY A 25 10.62 -7.60 -42.52
N ALA A 26 10.78 -8.28 -43.63
CA ALA A 26 10.81 -9.73 -43.72
C ALA A 26 12.12 -10.27 -43.13
N GLN A 27 12.05 -11.12 -42.12
CA GLN A 27 13.20 -11.90 -41.65
C GLN A 27 13.28 -13.21 -42.41
N VAL A 28 14.39 -13.35 -43.15
CA VAL A 28 14.80 -14.57 -43.84
C VAL A 28 15.48 -15.50 -42.80
N MET A 29 14.95 -16.71 -42.66
CA MET A 29 15.62 -17.81 -41.94
C MET A 29 16.71 -18.44 -42.81
N PRO A 30 17.90 -18.74 -42.34
CA PRO A 30 18.85 -19.62 -43.04
C PRO A 30 18.55 -21.12 -42.73
N PRO A 31 18.72 -21.96 -43.74
CA PRO A 31 18.59 -23.41 -43.56
C PRO A 31 19.89 -24.09 -43.19
N GLY A 32 19.77 -25.17 -42.42
CA GLY A 32 20.60 -26.33 -42.61
C GLY A 32 21.80 -26.54 -41.72
N GLY A 33 21.69 -27.50 -40.88
CA GLY A 33 22.37 -28.75 -40.74
C GLY A 33 23.90 -28.76 -40.80
N GLY A 34 24.51 -29.20 -39.68
CA GLY A 34 25.91 -29.59 -39.61
C GLY A 34 26.21 -30.27 -38.30
N SER A 35 26.06 -31.58 -38.28
CA SER A 35 26.56 -32.40 -37.14
C SER A 35 28.07 -32.34 -37.08
N ALA A 36 28.64 -31.80 -36.02
CA ALA A 36 30.07 -31.86 -35.73
C ALA A 36 30.40 -33.10 -34.87
N PRO A 37 31.54 -33.74 -35.11
CA PRO A 37 31.92 -34.97 -34.45
C PRO A 37 32.32 -34.72 -32.98
N VAL A 38 31.88 -35.64 -32.12
CA VAL A 38 32.24 -35.68 -30.69
C VAL A 38 33.66 -36.19 -30.53
N PHE A 39 34.59 -35.31 -30.19
CA PHE A 39 35.89 -35.71 -29.68
C PHE A 39 35.80 -36.07 -28.21
N ARG A 40 35.95 -37.38 -27.91
CA ARG A 40 36.22 -37.84 -26.55
C ARG A 40 37.66 -37.60 -26.20
N THR A 41 37.94 -36.74 -25.25
CA THR A 41 39.23 -36.61 -24.57
C THR A 41 39.23 -37.51 -23.33
N PRO A 42 40.22 -38.38 -23.13
CA PRO A 42 40.36 -39.16 -21.90
C PRO A 42 41.16 -38.33 -20.86
N GLY A 43 40.66 -38.33 -19.63
CA GLY A 43 41.47 -38.05 -18.43
C GLY A 43 41.68 -36.56 -18.14
N GLY A 44 40.69 -35.92 -17.47
CA GLY A 44 40.89 -34.63 -16.80
C GLY A 44 40.62 -34.79 -15.30
N ALA A 45 41.64 -34.46 -14.51
CA ALA A 45 41.59 -34.45 -13.06
C ALA A 45 40.39 -33.67 -12.56
N GLN A 46 39.66 -34.23 -11.60
CA GLN A 46 38.58 -33.54 -10.88
C GLN A 46 39.15 -32.30 -10.22
N GLN A 47 38.74 -31.14 -10.71
CA GLN A 47 38.90 -29.88 -9.98
C GLN A 47 38.04 -29.95 -8.72
N PRO A 48 38.60 -29.58 -7.56
CA PRO A 48 37.78 -29.45 -6.35
C PRO A 48 36.66 -28.39 -6.61
N ALA A 49 35.44 -28.73 -6.18
CA ALA A 49 34.31 -27.84 -6.27
C ALA A 49 34.63 -26.45 -5.63
N PRO A 50 34.24 -25.35 -6.26
CA PRO A 50 34.45 -24.02 -5.65
C PRO A 50 33.77 -24.03 -4.29
N VAL A 51 34.54 -23.72 -3.26
CA VAL A 51 34.03 -23.47 -1.91
C VAL A 51 33.07 -22.27 -2.06
N ALA A 52 31.78 -22.50 -1.77
CA ALA A 52 30.79 -21.45 -1.80
C ALA A 52 31.26 -20.30 -0.90
N ALA A 53 31.45 -19.13 -1.48
CA ALA A 53 31.70 -17.92 -0.71
C ALA A 53 30.60 -17.75 0.33
N PRO A 54 30.91 -17.31 1.57
CA PRO A 54 29.88 -17.06 2.56
C PRO A 54 28.87 -16.06 1.97
N ALA A 55 27.58 -16.47 1.98
CA ALA A 55 26.50 -15.63 1.50
C ALA A 55 26.59 -14.26 2.20
N ALA A 56 26.64 -13.19 1.42
CA ALA A 56 26.55 -11.85 1.97
C ALA A 56 25.34 -11.76 2.91
N PRO A 57 25.46 -11.09 4.07
CA PRO A 57 24.33 -10.94 4.98
C PRO A 57 23.17 -10.32 4.22
N GLN A 58 22.07 -11.07 4.10
CA GLN A 58 20.84 -10.56 3.51
C GLN A 58 20.35 -9.41 4.39
N PRO A 59 19.84 -8.30 3.84
CA PRO A 59 19.27 -7.24 4.64
C PRO A 59 18.12 -7.82 5.46
N GLN A 60 18.34 -7.90 6.78
CA GLN A 60 17.32 -8.33 7.74
C GLN A 60 16.32 -7.18 7.85
N GLY A 61 15.17 -7.29 7.18
CA GLY A 61 14.12 -6.28 7.23
C GLY A 61 13.11 -6.30 6.08
N GLY A 62 13.14 -7.30 5.21
CA GLY A 62 12.13 -7.43 4.17
C GLY A 62 10.76 -7.81 4.75
N THR A 63 9.70 -7.35 4.12
CA THR A 63 8.32 -7.71 4.44
C THR A 63 8.16 -9.24 4.43
N GLN A 64 7.92 -9.84 5.60
CA GLN A 64 7.65 -11.27 5.73
C GLN A 64 6.15 -11.49 5.50
N LEU A 65 5.80 -12.00 4.30
CA LEU A 65 4.41 -12.36 3.99
C LEU A 65 4.06 -13.73 4.53
N VAL A 66 2.94 -13.84 5.23
CA VAL A 66 2.28 -15.08 5.56
C VAL A 66 1.17 -15.33 4.54
N ARG A 67 1.30 -16.40 3.73
CA ARG A 67 0.33 -16.74 2.70
C ARG A 67 -0.46 -17.97 3.09
N SER A 68 -1.79 -17.85 3.07
CA SER A 68 -2.72 -18.95 3.27
C SER A 68 -4.04 -18.64 2.60
N GLU A 69 -4.62 -19.62 1.90
CA GLU A 69 -5.97 -19.53 1.31
C GLU A 69 -6.23 -18.28 0.44
N GLY A 70 -5.20 -17.81 -0.27
CA GLY A 70 -5.29 -16.61 -1.12
C GLY A 70 -5.08 -15.28 -0.40
N HIS A 71 -4.85 -15.32 0.91
CA HIS A 71 -4.47 -14.16 1.71
C HIS A 71 -2.96 -13.92 1.71
N GLU A 72 -2.56 -12.66 1.88
CA GLU A 72 -1.17 -12.22 2.02
C GLU A 72 -1.03 -11.30 3.24
N TRP A 73 -1.05 -11.87 4.44
CA TRP A 73 -0.83 -11.11 5.68
C TRP A 73 0.63 -10.72 5.86
N ALA A 74 0.86 -9.55 6.42
CA ALA A 74 2.19 -9.11 6.80
C ALA A 74 2.22 -8.56 8.23
N PRO A 75 3.34 -8.69 8.96
CA PRO A 75 3.50 -8.09 10.26
C PRO A 75 3.61 -6.56 10.15
N LEU A 76 3.20 -5.87 11.21
CA LEU A 76 3.41 -4.44 11.38
C LEU A 76 4.85 -4.20 11.88
N LEU A 77 5.66 -3.54 11.05
CA LEU A 77 7.08 -3.26 11.34
C LEU A 77 7.40 -1.79 11.18
N GLU A 78 8.25 -1.23 12.06
CA GLU A 78 8.81 0.09 11.82
C GLU A 78 9.89 -0.01 10.73
N GLN A 79 9.74 0.77 9.66
CA GLN A 79 10.59 0.74 8.48
C GLN A 79 11.11 2.13 8.13
N LYS A 80 12.36 2.22 7.64
CA LYS A 80 12.87 3.44 7.02
C LYS A 80 12.40 3.48 5.57
N ILE A 81 11.45 4.36 5.28
CA ILE A 81 10.86 4.51 3.94
C ILE A 81 10.92 5.95 3.42
N ASP A 82 11.49 6.88 4.21
CA ASP A 82 11.60 8.31 3.87
C ASP A 82 10.26 8.86 3.34
N TYR A 83 9.23 8.73 4.18
CA TYR A 83 7.84 9.00 3.80
C TYR A 83 7.62 10.50 3.59
N LYS A 84 7.14 10.86 2.38
CA LYS A 84 6.99 12.24 1.95
C LYS A 84 5.56 12.73 2.10
N ASP A 85 5.43 14.05 2.21
CA ASP A 85 4.15 14.72 2.01
C ASP A 85 3.74 14.66 0.55
N TRP A 86 2.46 14.49 0.32
CA TRP A 86 1.89 14.45 -1.02
C TRP A 86 0.57 15.22 -1.09
N THR A 87 0.21 15.63 -2.30
CA THR A 87 -1.08 16.22 -2.62
C THR A 87 -1.67 15.49 -3.81
N PHE A 88 -2.74 14.74 -3.57
CA PHE A 88 -3.45 13.98 -4.60
C PHE A 88 -4.85 14.51 -4.81
N LYS A 89 -5.51 14.09 -5.89
CA LYS A 89 -6.89 14.47 -6.19
C LYS A 89 -7.86 13.65 -5.33
N SER A 90 -8.78 14.32 -4.64
CA SER A 90 -9.91 13.67 -3.97
C SER A 90 -10.74 12.86 -4.98
N LEU A 91 -11.05 11.62 -4.65
CA LEU A 91 -11.91 10.77 -5.47
C LEU A 91 -13.34 11.34 -5.57
N LYS A 92 -13.80 12.04 -4.52
CA LYS A 92 -15.16 12.58 -4.41
C LYS A 92 -15.44 13.69 -5.43
N ASP A 93 -14.52 14.64 -5.55
CA ASP A 93 -14.76 15.91 -6.25
C ASP A 93 -13.57 16.41 -7.06
N GLY A 94 -12.44 15.67 -7.07
CA GLY A 94 -11.22 16.02 -7.80
C GLY A 94 -10.43 17.18 -7.17
N THR A 95 -10.82 17.68 -6.00
CA THR A 95 -10.07 18.74 -5.33
C THR A 95 -8.71 18.27 -4.82
N PRO A 96 -7.67 19.13 -4.82
CA PRO A 96 -6.38 18.77 -4.24
C PRO A 96 -6.52 18.50 -2.73
N THR A 97 -6.02 17.36 -2.29
CA THR A 97 -6.06 16.91 -0.90
C THR A 97 -4.63 16.61 -0.44
N ASN A 98 -4.17 17.31 0.58
CA ASN A 98 -2.81 17.18 1.11
C ASN A 98 -2.79 16.33 2.37
N LEU A 99 -1.81 15.43 2.50
CA LEU A 99 -1.71 14.50 3.63
C LEU A 99 -1.43 15.20 4.95
N ARG A 100 -0.52 16.18 4.99
CA ARG A 100 -0.20 16.91 6.22
C ARG A 100 -1.43 17.65 6.74
N GLU A 101 -2.25 18.20 5.85
CA GLU A 101 -3.51 18.84 6.23
C GLU A 101 -4.52 17.84 6.79
N LEU A 102 -4.66 16.66 6.17
CA LEU A 102 -5.51 15.59 6.67
C LEU A 102 -5.08 15.07 8.05
N ALA A 103 -3.77 15.07 8.31
CA ALA A 103 -3.21 14.59 9.57
C ALA A 103 -3.37 15.60 10.74
N LYS A 104 -3.73 16.86 10.46
CA LYS A 104 -3.90 17.87 11.52
C LYS A 104 -4.95 17.49 12.54
N GLY A 105 -4.60 17.56 13.82
CA GLY A 105 -5.51 17.26 14.94
C GLY A 105 -5.78 15.77 15.13
N LYS A 106 -5.16 14.90 14.34
CA LYS A 106 -5.24 13.44 14.53
C LYS A 106 -4.10 12.94 15.42
N LYS A 107 -4.31 11.80 16.08
CA LYS A 107 -3.30 11.13 16.88
C LYS A 107 -2.57 10.06 16.09
N LEU A 108 -3.29 9.37 15.20
CA LEU A 108 -2.79 8.31 14.34
C LEU A 108 -3.50 8.38 12.99
N VAL A 109 -2.74 8.27 11.90
CA VAL A 109 -3.28 8.21 10.53
C VAL A 109 -2.83 6.91 9.90
N LEU A 110 -3.77 6.16 9.33
CA LEU A 110 -3.50 5.03 8.44
C LEU A 110 -3.66 5.49 7.00
N VAL A 111 -2.59 5.42 6.23
CA VAL A 111 -2.62 5.59 4.77
C VAL A 111 -2.61 4.21 4.14
N VAL A 112 -3.68 3.87 3.40
CA VAL A 112 -3.84 2.59 2.72
C VAL A 112 -3.72 2.78 1.22
N TYR A 113 -2.68 2.24 0.60
CA TYR A 113 -2.56 2.18 -0.85
C TYR A 113 -3.26 0.93 -1.36
N PHE A 114 -4.25 1.11 -2.23
CA PHE A 114 -5.09 0.02 -2.70
C PHE A 114 -5.38 0.08 -4.20
N ALA A 115 -5.68 -1.06 -4.79
CA ALA A 115 -6.28 -1.15 -6.11
C ALA A 115 -7.68 -1.78 -6.01
N PRO A 116 -8.74 -1.19 -6.59
CA PRO A 116 -10.12 -1.67 -6.42
C PRO A 116 -10.37 -3.07 -7.00
N TRP A 117 -9.54 -3.50 -7.95
CA TRP A 117 -9.56 -4.84 -8.52
C TRP A 117 -8.80 -5.88 -7.69
N CYS A 118 -7.97 -5.47 -6.70
CA CYS A 118 -7.14 -6.37 -5.93
C CYS A 118 -7.95 -7.18 -4.92
N GLN A 119 -7.80 -8.51 -4.95
CA GLN A 119 -8.55 -9.39 -4.05
C GLN A 119 -8.12 -9.23 -2.59
N ASN A 120 -6.81 -9.08 -2.33
CA ASN A 120 -6.28 -8.90 -0.97
C ASN A 120 -6.77 -7.59 -0.34
N TRP A 121 -6.94 -6.52 -1.15
CA TRP A 121 -7.63 -5.31 -0.68
C TRP A 121 -9.08 -5.59 -0.29
N LYS A 122 -9.81 -6.36 -1.11
CA LYS A 122 -11.22 -6.70 -0.79
C LYS A 122 -11.33 -7.51 0.49
N TYR A 123 -10.34 -8.32 0.81
CA TYR A 123 -10.28 -9.04 2.10
C TYR A 123 -9.96 -8.10 3.26
N GLU A 124 -9.08 -7.12 3.08
CA GLU A 124 -8.66 -6.19 4.11
C GLU A 124 -9.68 -5.07 4.39
N ALA A 125 -10.37 -4.58 3.37
CA ALA A 125 -11.26 -3.40 3.47
C ALA A 125 -12.25 -3.46 4.65
N PRO A 126 -12.90 -4.61 4.98
CA PRO A 126 -13.75 -4.71 6.16
C PRO A 126 -13.01 -4.47 7.48
N THR A 127 -11.76 -4.91 7.60
CA THR A 127 -10.92 -4.66 8.79
C THR A 127 -10.59 -3.17 8.92
N VAL A 128 -10.18 -2.52 7.83
CA VAL A 128 -9.93 -1.07 7.80
C VAL A 128 -11.17 -0.29 8.21
N LEU A 129 -12.33 -0.66 7.68
CA LEU A 129 -13.61 -0.03 8.03
C LEU A 129 -13.93 -0.17 9.52
N ARG A 130 -13.82 -1.38 10.08
CA ARG A 130 -14.08 -1.62 11.51
C ARG A 130 -13.15 -0.80 12.40
N LEU A 131 -11.86 -0.76 12.09
CA LEU A 131 -10.90 0.05 12.84
C LEU A 131 -11.24 1.54 12.76
N TYR A 132 -11.56 2.05 11.58
CA TYR A 132 -11.95 3.44 11.41
C TYR A 132 -13.20 3.79 12.24
N GLU A 133 -14.29 3.04 12.06
CA GLU A 133 -15.54 3.30 12.78
C GLU A 133 -15.36 3.24 14.30
N LYS A 134 -14.56 2.30 14.79
CA LYS A 134 -14.31 2.10 16.22
C LYS A 134 -13.46 3.22 16.83
N TYR A 135 -12.50 3.76 16.08
CA TYR A 135 -11.46 4.62 16.65
C TYR A 135 -11.43 6.07 16.12
N LYS A 136 -12.22 6.42 15.11
CA LYS A 136 -12.26 7.79 14.55
C LYS A 136 -12.54 8.87 15.62
N ALA A 137 -13.42 8.61 16.58
CA ALA A 137 -13.73 9.52 17.67
C ALA A 137 -12.57 9.70 18.67
N HIS A 138 -11.57 8.81 18.63
CA HIS A 138 -10.39 8.86 19.49
C HIS A 138 -9.17 9.52 18.83
N GLY A 139 -9.33 10.02 17.59
CA GLY A 139 -8.27 10.67 16.83
C GLY A 139 -7.56 9.76 15.83
N PHE A 140 -8.15 8.61 15.48
CA PHE A 140 -7.72 7.77 14.37
C PHE A 140 -8.31 8.29 13.05
N GLU A 141 -7.48 8.39 12.03
CA GLU A 141 -7.91 8.73 10.66
C GLU A 141 -7.44 7.66 9.68
N VAL A 142 -8.22 7.45 8.64
CA VAL A 142 -7.86 6.61 7.50
C VAL A 142 -7.90 7.44 6.24
N VAL A 143 -6.89 7.31 5.40
CA VAL A 143 -6.86 7.87 4.05
C VAL A 143 -6.54 6.74 3.08
N ALA A 144 -7.44 6.47 2.14
CA ALA A 144 -7.20 5.48 1.10
C ALA A 144 -6.65 6.14 -0.17
N VAL A 145 -5.55 5.61 -0.71
CA VAL A 145 -4.91 6.07 -1.94
C VAL A 145 -5.16 5.04 -3.02
N SER A 146 -5.93 5.42 -4.04
CA SER A 146 -6.24 4.56 -5.18
C SER A 146 -5.08 4.49 -6.15
N GLU A 147 -4.72 3.26 -6.53
CA GLU A 147 -3.63 2.92 -7.40
C GLU A 147 -4.07 2.06 -8.57
N TYR A 148 -3.46 2.28 -9.73
CA TYR A 148 -3.51 1.38 -10.89
C TYR A 148 -4.90 1.11 -11.45
N ALA A 149 -5.84 2.00 -11.21
CA ALA A 149 -7.21 1.92 -11.70
C ALA A 149 -7.76 3.32 -11.94
N SER A 150 -8.70 3.45 -12.89
CA SER A 150 -9.34 4.73 -13.14
C SER A 150 -10.07 5.25 -11.90
N ALA A 151 -10.20 6.58 -11.81
CA ALA A 151 -11.01 7.20 -10.75
C ALA A 151 -12.47 6.68 -10.78
N ASP A 152 -12.99 6.37 -11.97
CA ASP A 152 -14.34 5.82 -12.14
C ASP A 152 -14.46 4.41 -11.58
N ASP A 153 -13.48 3.53 -11.79
CA ASP A 153 -13.48 2.19 -11.21
C ASP A 153 -13.40 2.24 -9.70
N SER A 154 -12.61 3.16 -9.15
CA SER A 154 -12.51 3.38 -7.70
C SER A 154 -13.83 3.93 -7.12
N ARG A 155 -14.51 4.85 -7.82
CA ARG A 155 -15.84 5.33 -7.41
C ARG A 155 -16.85 4.19 -7.38
N LYS A 156 -16.96 3.40 -8.46
CA LYS A 156 -17.87 2.25 -8.54
C LYS A 156 -17.62 1.24 -7.43
N TYR A 157 -16.34 1.00 -7.09
CA TYR A 157 -16.00 0.12 -5.97
C TYR A 157 -16.62 0.61 -4.66
N PHE A 158 -16.44 1.89 -4.30
CA PHE A 158 -16.99 2.43 -3.06
C PHE A 158 -18.51 2.61 -3.11
N GLU A 159 -19.09 2.97 -4.24
CA GLU A 159 -20.56 3.04 -4.41
C GLU A 159 -21.20 1.68 -4.14
N GLY A 160 -20.59 0.59 -4.62
CA GLY A 160 -21.02 -0.78 -4.32
C GLY A 160 -20.90 -1.16 -2.84
N GLN A 161 -20.16 -0.39 -2.03
CA GLN A 161 -20.02 -0.59 -0.58
C GLN A 161 -20.84 0.41 0.25
N GLY A 162 -21.70 1.21 -0.38
CA GLY A 162 -22.49 2.25 0.32
C GLY A 162 -21.76 3.59 0.49
N GLY A 163 -20.68 3.80 -0.24
CA GLY A 163 -19.84 5.01 -0.21
C GLY A 163 -18.53 4.84 0.57
N ALA A 164 -17.61 5.76 0.36
CA ALA A 164 -16.34 5.79 1.09
C ALA A 164 -16.54 6.45 2.47
N PRO A 165 -16.27 5.76 3.58
CA PRO A 165 -16.49 6.29 4.93
C PRO A 165 -15.39 7.26 5.39
N PHE A 166 -14.25 7.26 4.71
CA PHE A 166 -13.05 8.08 4.97
C PHE A 166 -12.57 8.75 3.67
N PRO A 167 -11.64 9.72 3.74
CA PRO A 167 -11.05 10.33 2.55
C PRO A 167 -10.41 9.30 1.61
N VAL A 168 -10.73 9.40 0.32
CA VAL A 168 -10.12 8.63 -0.75
C VAL A 168 -9.52 9.58 -1.77
N VAL A 169 -8.27 9.35 -2.13
CA VAL A 169 -7.53 10.13 -3.12
C VAL A 169 -6.98 9.21 -4.22
N VAL A 170 -6.58 9.78 -5.34
CA VAL A 170 -6.05 9.04 -6.50
C VAL A 170 -4.62 9.49 -6.76
N GLU A 171 -3.66 8.57 -6.69
CA GLU A 171 -2.28 8.81 -7.09
C GLU A 171 -2.07 8.39 -8.55
N SER A 172 -2.47 7.17 -8.93
CA SER A 172 -2.28 6.68 -10.29
C SER A 172 -3.54 6.02 -10.84
N GLU A 173 -3.80 6.31 -12.12
CA GLU A 173 -4.98 5.77 -12.84
C GLU A 173 -4.64 4.60 -13.77
N ALA A 174 -3.36 4.28 -13.94
CA ALA A 174 -2.94 3.23 -14.86
C ALA A 174 -1.75 2.40 -14.33
N GLY A 175 -1.80 1.10 -14.55
CA GLY A 175 -0.70 0.19 -14.18
C GLY A 175 0.61 0.45 -14.91
N ALA A 176 0.58 1.12 -16.08
CA ALA A 176 1.78 1.49 -16.83
C ALA A 176 2.67 2.50 -16.09
N ASP A 177 2.10 3.28 -15.17
CA ASP A 177 2.82 4.29 -14.37
C ASP A 177 3.25 3.78 -13.00
N LYS A 178 3.09 2.49 -12.72
CA LYS A 178 3.37 1.88 -11.42
C LYS A 178 4.69 2.32 -10.81
N GLU A 179 5.77 2.29 -11.56
CA GLU A 179 7.12 2.59 -11.05
C GLU A 179 7.38 4.08 -10.78
N LYS A 180 6.45 4.95 -11.20
CA LYS A 180 6.51 6.40 -10.97
C LYS A 180 5.77 6.83 -9.70
N THR A 181 5.01 5.91 -9.08
CA THR A 181 4.19 6.22 -7.89
C THR A 181 5.04 6.31 -6.63
N THR A 182 4.60 7.12 -5.66
CA THR A 182 5.19 7.13 -4.32
C THR A 182 4.97 5.78 -3.63
N HIS A 183 3.82 5.15 -3.88
CA HIS A 183 3.51 3.79 -3.45
C HIS A 183 4.64 2.79 -3.83
N TYR A 184 5.03 2.77 -5.10
CA TYR A 184 6.11 1.88 -5.56
C TYR A 184 7.43 2.16 -4.84
N ALA A 185 7.79 3.44 -4.67
CA ALA A 185 9.02 3.83 -3.98
C ALA A 185 9.03 3.36 -2.51
N TYR A 186 7.93 3.57 -1.77
CA TYR A 186 7.80 3.13 -0.37
C TYR A 186 7.84 1.61 -0.22
N ARG A 187 7.17 0.90 -1.11
CA ARG A 187 7.20 -0.57 -1.14
C ARG A 187 8.61 -1.11 -1.35
N LYS A 188 9.36 -0.52 -2.30
CA LYS A 188 10.75 -0.90 -2.55
C LYS A 188 11.64 -0.62 -1.34
N ALA A 189 11.49 0.54 -0.70
CA ALA A 189 12.21 0.87 0.51
C ALA A 189 11.88 -0.09 1.68
N ALA A 190 10.63 -0.54 1.78
CA ALA A 190 10.18 -1.52 2.77
C ALA A 190 10.51 -2.98 2.40
N GLY A 191 11.12 -3.24 1.23
CA GLY A 191 11.45 -4.60 0.78
C GLY A 191 10.23 -5.47 0.44
N ASP A 192 9.10 -4.87 0.02
CA ASP A 192 7.91 -5.61 -0.44
C ASP A 192 8.18 -6.24 -1.83
N PRO A 193 8.20 -7.59 -1.94
CA PRO A 193 8.54 -8.28 -3.18
C PRO A 193 7.36 -8.40 -4.16
N ARG A 194 6.13 -8.07 -3.73
CA ARG A 194 4.92 -8.27 -4.53
C ARG A 194 4.94 -7.43 -5.82
N ASN A 195 4.35 -7.91 -6.89
CA ASN A 195 4.33 -7.18 -8.16
C ASN A 195 3.52 -5.88 -8.07
N TRP A 196 2.30 -5.94 -7.55
CA TRP A 196 1.42 -4.78 -7.41
C TRP A 196 1.43 -4.18 -6.01
N GLY A 197 1.62 -5.00 -4.96
CA GLY A 197 1.75 -4.61 -3.57
C GLY A 197 0.53 -3.91 -2.99
N SER A 198 -0.66 -4.29 -3.42
CA SER A 198 -1.92 -3.84 -2.85
C SER A 198 -2.50 -4.98 -1.98
N PRO A 199 -3.00 -4.68 -0.77
CA PRO A 199 -2.86 -3.42 -0.04
C PRO A 199 -1.42 -3.18 0.46
N PHE A 200 -1.08 -1.90 0.73
CA PHE A 200 0.13 -1.50 1.42
C PHE A 200 -0.24 -0.41 2.42
N ASN A 201 0.10 -0.60 3.67
CA ASN A 201 -0.40 0.18 4.78
C ASN A 201 0.73 0.94 5.48
N VAL A 202 0.55 2.24 5.70
CA VAL A 202 1.50 3.09 6.40
C VAL A 202 0.80 3.80 7.54
N PHE A 203 1.26 3.58 8.78
CA PHE A 203 0.76 4.29 9.95
C PHE A 203 1.69 5.45 10.29
N LEU A 204 1.11 6.62 10.43
CA LEU A 204 1.78 7.87 10.74
C LEU A 204 1.29 8.40 12.10
N GLU A 205 2.23 8.86 12.92
CA GLU A 205 1.94 9.53 14.19
C GLU A 205 2.11 11.05 13.95
N PRO A 206 1.04 11.83 13.77
CA PRO A 206 1.11 13.26 13.39
C PRO A 206 2.00 14.10 14.30
N ALA A 207 2.07 13.77 15.58
CA ALA A 207 2.94 14.46 16.54
C ALA A 207 4.46 14.28 16.27
N LYS A 208 4.82 13.28 15.45
CA LYS A 208 6.21 12.98 15.08
C LYS A 208 6.57 13.43 13.66
N LEU A 209 5.61 14.00 12.92
CA LEU A 209 5.84 14.42 11.55
C LEU A 209 6.57 15.78 11.51
N SER A 210 7.41 15.96 10.50
CA SER A 210 8.02 17.26 10.21
C SER A 210 6.94 18.30 9.90
N ALA A 211 7.07 19.50 10.49
CA ALA A 211 6.10 20.57 10.31
C ALA A 211 6.13 21.20 8.91
N SER A 212 7.24 21.03 8.16
CA SER A 212 7.45 21.62 6.84
C SER A 212 8.40 20.77 5.99
N GLY A 213 8.50 21.11 4.70
CA GLY A 213 9.33 20.38 3.74
C GLY A 213 8.62 19.15 3.16
N GLU A 214 9.26 18.48 2.22
CA GLU A 214 8.69 17.30 1.56
C GLU A 214 8.72 16.05 2.45
N LEU A 215 9.77 15.85 3.24
CA LEU A 215 9.92 14.69 4.11
C LEU A 215 9.03 14.88 5.34
N LEU A 216 8.03 13.99 5.51
CA LEU A 216 7.21 13.94 6.72
C LEU A 216 7.92 13.20 7.84
N THR A 217 8.50 12.04 7.53
CA THR A 217 9.23 11.21 8.49
C THR A 217 10.16 10.23 7.77
N GLU A 218 11.33 9.95 8.35
CA GLU A 218 12.23 8.93 7.80
C GLU A 218 11.69 7.51 8.02
N LYS A 219 11.03 7.29 9.16
CA LYS A 219 10.50 5.98 9.56
C LYS A 219 9.00 6.05 9.77
N ALA A 220 8.32 4.99 9.38
CA ALA A 220 6.91 4.78 9.63
C ALA A 220 6.64 3.31 9.97
N TRP A 221 5.47 3.04 10.55
CA TRP A 221 4.99 1.69 10.76
C TRP A 221 4.32 1.19 9.47
N VAL A 222 4.75 0.05 8.97
CA VAL A 222 4.37 -0.45 7.64
C VAL A 222 3.84 -1.89 7.75
N VAL A 223 2.76 -2.17 7.00
CA VAL A 223 2.31 -3.52 6.70
C VAL A 223 2.28 -3.69 5.19
N GLY A 224 3.22 -4.47 4.65
CA GLY A 224 3.35 -4.72 3.22
C GLY A 224 2.47 -5.89 2.76
N GLY A 225 1.22 -5.91 3.14
CA GLY A 225 0.25 -6.97 2.92
C GLY A 225 -1.06 -6.66 3.62
N GLU A 226 -1.91 -7.68 3.79
CA GLU A 226 -3.13 -7.58 4.58
C GLU A 226 -2.81 -7.41 6.07
N LEU A 227 -3.64 -6.62 6.75
CA LEU A 227 -3.54 -6.37 8.18
C LEU A 227 -3.87 -7.64 8.99
N ILE A 228 -3.04 -8.00 9.96
CA ILE A 228 -3.39 -8.95 11.01
C ILE A 228 -4.22 -8.18 12.05
N GLU A 229 -5.55 -8.29 11.97
CA GLU A 229 -6.49 -7.43 12.69
C GLU A 229 -6.18 -7.27 14.18
N LYS A 230 -5.93 -8.36 14.91
CA LYS A 230 -5.65 -8.32 16.35
C LYS A 230 -4.38 -7.51 16.67
N ASP A 231 -3.34 -7.67 15.88
CA ASP A 231 -2.06 -6.99 16.12
C ASP A 231 -2.17 -5.50 15.81
N VAL A 232 -2.83 -5.18 14.70
CA VAL A 232 -3.06 -3.78 14.31
C VAL A 232 -4.03 -3.09 15.26
N GLU A 233 -5.09 -3.76 15.70
CA GLU A 233 -6.01 -3.17 16.68
C GLU A 233 -5.31 -2.86 18.00
N ARG A 234 -4.47 -3.77 18.51
CA ARG A 234 -3.64 -3.53 19.69
C ARG A 234 -2.75 -2.30 19.49
N PHE A 235 -2.04 -2.22 18.37
CA PHE A 235 -1.20 -1.07 18.02
C PHE A 235 -1.98 0.24 17.96
N VAL A 236 -3.14 0.26 17.29
CA VAL A 236 -4.02 1.44 17.20
C VAL A 236 -4.42 1.90 18.61
N ARG A 237 -4.86 1.00 19.47
CA ARG A 237 -5.24 1.31 20.86
C ARG A 237 -4.10 1.92 21.64
N GLU A 238 -2.90 1.31 21.58
CA GLU A 238 -1.70 1.81 22.24
C GLU A 238 -1.37 3.24 21.78
N ARG A 239 -1.38 3.50 20.47
CA ARG A 239 -1.05 4.82 19.91
C ARG A 239 -2.10 5.88 20.22
N LEU A 240 -3.34 5.48 20.41
CA LEU A 240 -4.43 6.38 20.83
C LEU A 240 -4.46 6.62 22.35
N GLY A 241 -3.66 5.89 23.15
CA GLY A 241 -3.66 5.96 24.60
C GLY A 241 -4.90 5.32 25.23
N LEU A 242 -5.47 4.28 24.61
CA LEU A 242 -6.64 3.56 25.10
C LEU A 242 -6.19 2.34 25.91
N ALA A 243 -6.73 2.17 27.13
CA ALA A 243 -6.44 1.01 27.98
C ALA A 243 -6.73 -0.32 27.27
N GLU A 244 -6.00 -1.39 27.63
CA GLU A 244 -6.29 -2.73 27.16
C GLU A 244 -7.68 -3.17 27.64
N GLN A 245 -8.49 -3.72 26.72
CA GLN A 245 -9.74 -4.39 27.08
C GLN A 245 -9.35 -5.78 27.62
N GLY A 246 -9.36 -6.00 28.93
CA GLY A 246 -9.15 -7.33 29.45
C GLY A 246 -8.54 -7.47 30.85
N ALA A 247 -8.16 -6.38 31.52
CA ALA A 247 -7.59 -6.49 32.89
C ALA A 247 -8.62 -6.43 34.02
N VAL A 248 -9.91 -6.27 33.77
CA VAL A 248 -10.92 -5.99 34.81
C VAL A 248 -11.87 -7.15 35.10
N GLU A 249 -11.91 -8.21 34.32
CA GLU A 249 -12.92 -9.26 34.49
C GLU A 249 -12.46 -10.53 35.22
N GLN A 250 -11.17 -10.66 35.59
CA GLN A 250 -10.69 -11.87 36.29
C GLN A 250 -10.57 -11.73 37.82
N CYS A 251 -10.97 -10.63 38.44
CA CYS A 251 -10.87 -10.42 39.89
C CYS A 251 -12.20 -10.39 40.65
N LYS A 252 -13.32 -10.86 40.07
CA LYS A 252 -14.62 -10.79 40.78
C LYS A 252 -15.29 -12.10 41.11
N ASP A 253 -14.69 -13.26 40.81
CA ASP A 253 -15.29 -14.54 41.22
C ASP A 253 -14.30 -15.41 42.00
N GLU A 254 -13.94 -14.94 43.24
CA GLU A 254 -13.56 -15.87 44.29
C GLU A 254 -14.71 -15.94 45.30
N PRO A 255 -15.50 -17.04 45.35
CA PRO A 255 -16.50 -17.19 46.38
C PRO A 255 -15.82 -17.50 47.70
N GLN A 256 -15.99 -16.61 48.67
CA GLN A 256 -15.78 -16.91 50.09
C GLN A 256 -16.64 -18.12 50.49
N LYS A 257 -16.07 -19.30 50.44
CA LYS A 257 -16.57 -20.53 51.10
C LYS A 257 -15.43 -21.18 51.87
N ALA A 258 -15.19 -20.73 53.07
CA ALA A 258 -14.60 -21.59 54.13
C ALA A 258 -14.62 -20.86 55.46
N GLN A 259 -15.80 -20.71 56.10
CA GLN A 259 -15.89 -20.54 57.54
C GLN A 259 -17.29 -20.94 58.02
N ALA A 260 -17.52 -22.25 58.12
CA ALA A 260 -18.58 -22.80 58.97
C ALA A 260 -18.39 -24.31 59.13
N ALA A 261 -17.44 -24.72 59.93
CA ALA A 261 -17.42 -26.06 60.52
C ALA A 261 -16.48 -26.05 61.73
N LYS A 262 -16.95 -25.50 62.86
CA LYS A 262 -16.51 -25.89 64.19
C LYS A 262 -17.47 -25.22 65.19
N GLN A 263 -18.55 -25.90 65.53
CA GLN A 263 -19.18 -25.99 66.85
C GLN A 263 -19.94 -27.28 66.90
#